data_14c2e50bee02904bb4690f72a95f292f
#
_entry.id   14c2e50bee02904bb4690f72a95f292f
#
_cell.length_a   1.000
_cell.length_b   1.000
_cell.length_c   1.000
_cell.angle_alpha   90.00
_cell.angle_beta   90.00
_cell.angle_gamma   90.00
#
_symmetry.space_group_name_H-M   'P 1'
#
loop_
_entity.id
_entity.type
_entity.pdbx_description
1 polymer ?
#
loop_
_entity_poly.entity_id
_entity_poly.type
_entity_poly.pdbx_seq_one_letter_code
_entity_poly.pdbx_strand_id
1 'polypeptide(L)'
;MDKPYIEQKIDSSVYVRTFSEAVDDSELQWHWDEEDRIVTPIEKTDWQFQFDNELPFTITKEINIPAGVIHRVIKGSGELKVKILK
;
A
#
# COMPACT_ATOMS: atom_id res chain seq x y z
N MET A 1 -3.74 -17.48 6.78
CA MET A 1 -4.59 -16.35 6.47
C MET A 1 -4.05 -15.59 5.27
N ASP A 2 -4.90 -15.31 4.33
CA ASP A 2 -4.48 -14.67 3.09
C ASP A 2 -4.32 -13.17 3.28
N LYS A 3 -3.28 -12.63 2.67
CA LYS A 3 -3.07 -11.18 2.63
C LYS A 3 -3.93 -10.59 1.52
N PRO A 4 -4.30 -9.31 1.62
CA PRO A 4 -5.11 -8.66 0.58
C PRO A 4 -4.33 -8.37 -0.69
N TYR A 5 -3.11 -8.84 -0.82
CA TYR A 5 -2.23 -8.56 -1.94
C TYR A 5 -1.32 -9.74 -2.22
N ILE A 6 -0.75 -9.74 -3.42
CA ILE A 6 0.31 -10.66 -3.81
C ILE A 6 1.62 -9.87 -3.78
N GLU A 7 2.66 -10.44 -3.20
CA GLU A 7 3.95 -9.76 -3.09
C GLU A 7 5.04 -10.59 -3.75
N GLN A 8 5.86 -9.92 -4.55
CA GLN A 8 7.02 -10.53 -5.18
C GLN A 8 8.28 -9.81 -4.72
N LYS A 9 9.26 -10.55 -4.27
CA LYS A 9 10.55 -10.00 -3.90
C LYS A 9 11.39 -9.82 -5.17
N ILE A 10 11.79 -8.57 -5.45
CA ILE A 10 12.56 -8.25 -6.64
C ILE A 10 14.05 -8.21 -6.31
N ASP A 11 14.39 -7.70 -5.13
CA ASP A 11 15.77 -7.55 -4.67
C ASP A 11 15.76 -7.70 -3.16
N SER A 12 16.93 -7.64 -2.52
CA SER A 12 17.06 -7.85 -1.07
C SER A 12 16.15 -6.94 -0.24
N SER A 13 15.85 -5.75 -0.73
CA SER A 13 15.00 -4.79 -0.01
C SER A 13 13.88 -4.19 -0.87
N VAL A 14 13.66 -4.73 -2.07
CA VAL A 14 12.66 -4.20 -3.00
C VAL A 14 11.61 -5.26 -3.29
N TYR A 15 10.35 -4.88 -3.12
CA TYR A 15 9.21 -5.76 -3.33
C TYR A 15 8.19 -5.09 -4.24
N VAL A 16 7.49 -5.89 -5.04
CA VAL A 16 6.33 -5.41 -5.80
C VAL A 16 5.10 -6.05 -5.19
N ARG A 17 4.13 -5.22 -4.85
CA ARG A 17 2.89 -5.66 -4.21
C ARG A 17 1.72 -5.29 -5.11
N THR A 18 0.86 -6.27 -5.37
CA THR A 18 -0.29 -6.10 -6.24
C THR A 18 -1.58 -6.38 -5.46
N PHE A 19 -2.48 -5.40 -5.45
CA PHE A 19 -3.80 -5.52 -4.84
C PHE A 19 -4.81 -5.70 -5.96
N SER A 20 -5.61 -6.77 -5.89
CA SER A 20 -6.67 -7.03 -6.86
C SER A 20 -7.85 -6.09 -6.63
N GLU A 21 -8.54 -5.70 -7.70
CA GLU A 21 -9.77 -4.95 -7.56
C GLU A 21 -10.87 -5.76 -6.88
N ALA A 22 -10.72 -7.07 -6.79
CA ALA A 22 -11.67 -7.96 -6.14
C ALA A 22 -11.50 -8.01 -4.62
N VAL A 23 -10.46 -7.34 -4.07
CA VAL A 23 -10.24 -7.36 -2.63
C VAL A 23 -11.41 -6.67 -1.92
N ASP A 24 -11.81 -7.22 -0.78
CA ASP A 24 -12.89 -6.64 0.02
C ASP A 24 -12.32 -5.51 0.88
N ASP A 25 -13.06 -4.41 1.03
CA ASP A 25 -12.65 -3.29 1.86
C ASP A 25 -12.33 -3.73 3.29
N SER A 26 -13.01 -4.74 3.80
CA SER A 26 -12.77 -5.26 5.14
C SER A 26 -11.38 -5.85 5.32
N GLU A 27 -10.69 -6.17 4.23
CA GLU A 27 -9.32 -6.69 4.27
C GLU A 27 -8.28 -5.58 4.29
N LEU A 28 -8.67 -4.35 3.96
CA LEU A 28 -7.78 -3.19 3.89
C LEU A 28 -7.84 -2.41 5.21
N GLN A 29 -7.36 -3.04 6.27
CA GLN A 29 -7.49 -2.52 7.62
C GLN A 29 -6.37 -1.56 8.02
N TRP A 30 -6.66 -0.74 9.02
CA TRP A 30 -5.64 0.08 9.65
C TRP A 30 -4.56 -0.83 10.23
N HIS A 31 -3.29 -0.49 9.98
CA HIS A 31 -2.16 -1.27 10.50
C HIS A 31 -0.92 -0.39 10.58
N TRP A 32 0.14 -0.93 11.18
CA TRP A 32 1.44 -0.28 11.23
C TRP A 32 2.51 -1.33 10.96
N ASP A 33 3.71 -0.86 10.60
CA ASP A 33 4.84 -1.72 10.28
C ASP A 33 5.97 -1.49 11.27
N GLU A 34 6.81 -2.50 11.45
CA GLU A 34 7.92 -2.42 12.40
C GLU A 34 9.11 -1.62 11.85
N GLU A 35 9.18 -1.45 10.54
CA GLU A 35 10.27 -0.71 9.90
C GLU A 35 9.74 0.38 8.98
N ASP A 36 10.60 1.36 8.68
CA ASP A 36 10.26 2.39 7.70
C ASP A 36 10.05 1.75 6.34
N ARG A 37 9.13 2.30 5.55
CA ARG A 37 8.87 1.83 4.19
C ARG A 37 8.69 3.01 3.26
N ILE A 38 9.08 2.79 1.99
CA ILE A 38 8.82 3.75 0.93
C ILE A 38 7.98 3.03 -0.11
N VAL A 39 6.80 3.59 -0.39
CA VAL A 39 5.84 3.01 -1.33
C VAL A 39 5.75 3.91 -2.55
N THR A 40 5.93 3.33 -3.74
CA THR A 40 5.90 4.08 -4.99
C THR A 40 4.91 3.39 -5.94
N PRO A 41 3.92 4.13 -6.50
CA PRO A 41 3.03 3.51 -7.48
C PRO A 41 3.81 3.17 -8.75
N ILE A 42 3.50 2.00 -9.33
CA ILE A 42 4.13 1.57 -10.57
C ILE A 42 3.31 2.05 -11.76
N GLU A 43 1.98 2.08 -11.59
CA GLU A 43 1.05 2.51 -12.63
C GLU A 43 0.12 3.57 -12.08
N LYS A 44 -0.49 4.34 -12.99
CA LYS A 44 -1.49 5.32 -12.59
C LYS A 44 -2.66 4.60 -11.91
N THR A 45 -3.15 5.17 -10.82
CA THR A 45 -4.22 4.57 -10.03
C THR A 45 -5.10 5.64 -9.39
N ASP A 46 -6.32 5.27 -9.07
CA ASP A 46 -7.22 6.10 -8.27
C ASP A 46 -7.37 5.57 -6.85
N TRP A 47 -6.59 4.55 -6.49
CA TRP A 47 -6.54 4.08 -5.12
C TRP A 47 -5.98 5.18 -4.23
N GLN A 48 -6.41 5.18 -2.96
CA GLN A 48 -5.98 6.19 -2.00
C GLN A 48 -5.21 5.58 -0.84
N PHE A 49 -4.48 6.42 -0.15
CA PHE A 49 -3.71 6.07 1.04
C PHE A 49 -4.10 7.04 2.14
N GLN A 50 -4.15 6.57 3.38
CA GLN A 50 -4.52 7.42 4.50
C GLN A 50 -3.68 7.09 5.72
N PHE A 51 -3.05 8.12 6.27
CA PHE A 51 -2.44 8.04 7.60
C PHE A 51 -3.52 8.30 8.64
N ASP A 52 -3.36 7.71 9.83
CA ASP A 52 -4.27 7.93 10.94
C ASP A 52 -4.35 9.43 11.26
N ASN A 53 -5.56 9.90 11.53
CA ASN A 53 -5.84 11.30 11.84
C ASN A 53 -5.58 12.29 10.70
N GLU A 54 -5.49 11.80 9.47
CA GLU A 54 -5.32 12.65 8.29
C GLU A 54 -6.35 12.30 7.23
N LEU A 55 -6.55 13.20 6.28
CA LEU A 55 -7.43 12.93 5.15
C LEU A 55 -6.74 12.00 4.16
N PRO A 56 -7.51 11.14 3.48
CA PRO A 56 -6.92 10.29 2.45
C PRO A 56 -6.47 11.09 1.25
N PHE A 57 -5.49 10.57 0.52
CA PHE A 57 -5.02 11.18 -0.72
C PHE A 57 -4.78 10.09 -1.78
N THR A 58 -4.91 10.48 -3.04
CA THR A 58 -4.68 9.55 -4.16
C THR A 58 -3.20 9.20 -4.25
N ILE A 59 -2.91 7.93 -4.51
CA ILE A 59 -1.53 7.44 -4.61
C ILE A 59 -0.96 7.86 -5.96
N THR A 60 -0.32 9.02 -6.01
CA THR A 60 0.23 9.59 -7.25
C THR A 60 1.74 9.64 -7.27
N LYS A 61 2.38 9.53 -6.12
CA LYS A 61 3.84 9.61 -6.01
C LYS A 61 4.30 8.86 -4.77
N GLU A 62 5.60 8.87 -4.56
CA GLU A 62 6.25 8.18 -3.45
C GLU A 62 5.68 8.58 -2.10
N ILE A 63 5.45 7.59 -1.25
CA ILE A 63 4.96 7.79 0.11
C ILE A 63 5.98 7.22 1.09
N ASN A 64 6.43 8.05 2.02
CA ASN A 64 7.29 7.61 3.12
C ASN A 64 6.42 7.22 4.31
N ILE A 65 6.55 5.98 4.76
CA ILE A 65 5.77 5.46 5.88
C ILE A 65 6.73 5.14 7.03
N PRO A 66 6.84 6.02 8.02
CA PRO A 66 7.71 5.73 9.18
C PRO A 66 7.23 4.52 9.96
N ALA A 67 8.16 3.81 10.59
CA ALA A 67 7.85 2.69 11.47
C ALA A 67 6.84 3.12 12.54
N GLY A 68 5.88 2.25 12.83
CA GLY A 68 4.92 2.48 13.89
C GLY A 68 3.77 3.43 13.57
N VAL A 69 3.75 4.02 12.38
CA VAL A 69 2.70 4.96 11.98
C VAL A 69 1.53 4.18 11.39
N ILE A 70 0.35 4.38 11.97
CA ILE A 70 -0.86 3.69 11.54
C ILE A 70 -1.37 4.26 10.21
N HIS A 71 -1.69 3.38 9.28
CA HIS A 71 -2.11 3.78 7.94
C HIS A 71 -2.96 2.69 7.30
N ARG A 72 -3.56 3.02 6.17
CA ARG A 72 -4.32 2.05 5.37
C ARG A 72 -4.37 2.48 3.91
N VAL A 73 -4.71 1.51 3.06
CA VAL A 73 -4.99 1.73 1.64
C VAL A 73 -6.51 1.75 1.47
N ILE A 74 -7.01 2.63 0.63
CA ILE A 74 -8.44 2.72 0.32
C ILE A 74 -8.61 2.31 -1.14
N LYS A 75 -9.47 1.33 -1.35
CA LYS A 75 -9.68 0.72 -2.66
C LYS A 75 -10.22 1.73 -3.67
N GLY A 76 -9.64 1.69 -4.85
CA GLY A 76 -10.13 2.44 -6.00
C GLY A 76 -10.70 1.48 -7.04
N SER A 77 -10.62 1.86 -8.31
CA SER A 77 -11.02 0.99 -9.40
C SER A 77 -9.78 0.29 -9.96
N GLY A 78 -9.97 -0.92 -10.48
CA GLY A 78 -8.89 -1.70 -11.04
C GLY A 78 -7.91 -2.19 -9.99
N GLU A 79 -6.76 -2.60 -10.46
CA GLU A 79 -5.69 -3.18 -9.67
C GLU A 79 -4.75 -2.08 -9.18
N LEU A 80 -4.23 -2.24 -7.97
CA LEU A 80 -3.17 -1.36 -7.47
C LEU A 80 -1.85 -2.12 -7.48
N LYS A 81 -0.83 -1.53 -8.10
CA LYS A 81 0.51 -2.11 -8.12
C LYS A 81 1.52 -1.10 -7.62
N VAL A 82 2.23 -1.46 -6.58
CA VAL A 82 3.21 -0.56 -5.94
C VAL A 82 4.53 -1.27 -5.73
N LYS A 83 5.60 -0.48 -5.71
CA LYS A 83 6.93 -0.93 -5.34
C LYS A 83 7.13 -0.53 -3.87
N ILE A 84 7.62 -1.45 -3.07
CA ILE A 84 7.89 -1.21 -1.65
C ILE A 84 9.36 -1.41 -1.38
N LEU A 85 9.97 -0.40 -0.79
CA LEU A 85 11.35 -0.43 -0.34
C LEU A 85 11.32 -0.57 1.18
N LYS A 86 11.95 -1.62 1.69
CA LYS A 86 11.98 -1.83 3.13
C LYS A 86 13.28 -2.42 3.65
#